data_f74b081263757c1e5defb9bbb2979866
#
_entry.id   f74b081263757c1e5defb9bbb2979866
#
_cell.length_a   1.000
_cell.length_b   1.000
_cell.length_c   1.000
_cell.angle_alpha   90.00
_cell.angle_beta   90.00
_cell.angle_gamma   90.00
#
_symmetry.space_group_name_H-M   'P 1'
#
loop_
_entity.id
_entity.type
_entity.pdbx_description
1 polymer ?
#
loop_
_entity_poly.entity_id
_entity_poly.type
_entity_poly.pdbx_seq_one_letter_code
_entity_poly.pdbx_strand_id
1 'polypeptide(L)'
;KGIAKLMFVQISLERKNDDPQRIFESLNSTGLDLSQADLIRNYVLMGLKPSHQNKIYQNYWEPIENLATENETNKSRVSDFIRDYLTFKTREIPNKNKVYQEFKCKYQFMDFVSLEPVMTELKRYVMHYNKLINPENETDGEVRRQIKLINKLEINVSYPFILEVYDDYYREVINKEKLLQALELIQSFAWRRFIVGLPSNAMNKIFMR
;
A
#
# COMPACT_ATOMS: atom_id res chain seq x y z
N LYS A 1 -9.95 -36.37 13.96
CA LYS A 1 -8.66 -37.08 14.33
C LYS A 1 -7.40 -36.19 14.10
N GLY A 2 -7.47 -35.08 13.36
CA GLY A 2 -6.31 -34.18 13.11
C GLY A 2 -6.00 -33.22 14.28
N ILE A 3 -7.01 -32.66 14.93
CA ILE A 3 -6.87 -31.67 16.00
C ILE A 3 -6.06 -32.22 17.21
N ALA A 4 -6.21 -33.50 17.53
CA ALA A 4 -5.49 -34.17 18.64
C ALA A 4 -3.97 -34.36 18.36
N LYS A 5 -3.50 -34.05 17.15
CA LYS A 5 -2.08 -34.11 16.77
C LYS A 5 -1.40 -32.74 16.72
N LEU A 6 -2.14 -31.65 17.01
CA LEU A 6 -1.57 -30.33 17.04
C LEU A 6 -0.75 -30.14 18.31
N MET A 7 0.49 -29.74 18.15
CA MET A 7 1.36 -29.30 19.25
C MET A 7 1.35 -27.77 19.27
N PHE A 8 1.16 -27.20 20.45
CA PHE A 8 1.18 -25.78 20.68
C PHE A 8 2.39 -25.42 21.55
N VAL A 9 3.09 -24.38 21.18
CA VAL A 9 4.11 -23.74 22.01
C VAL A 9 3.53 -22.42 22.49
N GLN A 10 3.37 -22.27 23.80
CA GLN A 10 2.97 -21.02 24.41
C GLN A 10 4.20 -20.29 24.95
N ILE A 11 4.43 -19.09 24.45
CA ILE A 11 5.51 -18.22 24.93
C ILE A 11 4.86 -17.06 25.67
N SER A 12 5.17 -16.93 26.97
CA SER A 12 4.72 -15.80 27.78
C SER A 12 5.79 -14.72 27.77
N LEU A 13 5.40 -13.50 27.39
CA LEU A 13 6.31 -12.36 27.32
C LEU A 13 6.12 -11.44 28.53
N GLU A 14 7.24 -10.97 29.10
CA GLU A 14 7.24 -9.97 30.17
C GLU A 14 7.34 -8.56 29.55
N ARG A 15 6.28 -7.75 29.69
CA ARG A 15 6.17 -6.41 29.09
C ARG A 15 7.32 -5.44 29.39
N LYS A 16 8.11 -5.68 30.43
CA LYS A 16 9.24 -4.82 30.83
C LYS A 16 10.58 -5.27 30.24
N ASN A 17 10.74 -6.56 29.95
CA ASN A 17 12.01 -7.18 29.59
C ASN A 17 12.04 -7.66 28.15
N ASP A 18 10.88 -8.00 27.58
CA ASP A 18 10.77 -8.56 26.25
C ASP A 18 10.26 -7.51 25.25
N ASP A 19 10.87 -7.48 24.06
CA ASP A 19 10.38 -6.74 22.91
C ASP A 19 9.50 -7.67 22.05
N PRO A 20 8.16 -7.57 22.16
CA PRO A 20 7.25 -8.44 21.41
C PRO A 20 7.47 -8.37 19.90
N GLN A 21 7.86 -7.20 19.40
CA GLN A 21 8.09 -6.99 17.98
C GLN A 21 9.32 -7.77 17.48
N ARG A 22 10.42 -7.74 18.23
CA ARG A 22 11.62 -8.51 17.89
C ARG A 22 11.38 -10.00 17.94
N ILE A 23 10.65 -10.48 18.93
CA ILE A 23 10.31 -11.90 19.07
C ILE A 23 9.43 -12.34 17.90
N PHE A 24 8.41 -11.54 17.54
CA PHE A 24 7.56 -11.78 16.40
C PHE A 24 8.33 -11.81 15.07
N GLU A 25 9.25 -10.88 14.84
CA GLU A 25 10.13 -10.84 13.66
C GLU A 25 11.04 -12.07 13.60
N SER A 26 11.60 -12.48 14.74
CA SER A 26 12.46 -13.67 14.83
C SER A 26 11.70 -14.96 14.55
N LEU A 27 10.52 -15.14 15.12
CA LEU A 27 9.69 -16.32 14.87
C LEU A 27 9.22 -16.41 13.41
N ASN A 28 8.94 -15.27 12.79
CA ASN A 28 8.56 -15.20 11.39
C ASN A 28 9.68 -15.59 10.43
N SER A 29 10.92 -15.33 10.78
CA SER A 29 12.08 -15.69 9.96
C SER A 29 12.31 -17.21 9.85
N THR A 30 11.64 -18.01 10.69
CA THR A 30 11.80 -19.46 10.76
C THR A 30 10.54 -20.25 10.34
N GLY A 31 9.45 -19.57 9.99
CA GLY A 31 8.14 -20.17 9.66
C GLY A 31 7.65 -19.86 8.25
N LEU A 32 6.34 -19.92 8.06
CA LEU A 32 5.68 -19.40 6.84
C LEU A 32 5.85 -17.88 6.77
N ASP A 33 6.48 -17.41 5.70
CA ASP A 33 6.71 -15.97 5.48
C ASP A 33 5.38 -15.22 5.48
N LEU A 34 5.20 -14.32 6.43
CA LEU A 34 4.10 -13.36 6.41
C LEU A 34 4.29 -12.37 5.26
N SER A 35 3.19 -11.90 4.69
CA SER A 35 3.26 -10.84 3.71
C SER A 35 3.78 -9.54 4.34
N GLN A 36 4.33 -8.64 3.52
CA GLN A 36 4.77 -7.32 4.00
C GLN A 36 3.62 -6.55 4.66
N ALA A 37 2.40 -6.72 4.16
CA ALA A 37 1.19 -6.15 4.73
C ALA A 37 0.90 -6.69 6.15
N ASP A 38 1.03 -8.01 6.37
CA ASP A 38 0.83 -8.62 7.69
C ASP A 38 1.86 -8.12 8.71
N LEU A 39 3.11 -7.98 8.30
CA LEU A 39 4.17 -7.43 9.15
C LEU A 39 3.86 -5.99 9.56
N ILE A 40 3.39 -5.16 8.62
CA ILE A 40 3.00 -3.77 8.90
C ILE A 40 1.76 -3.72 9.79
N ARG A 41 0.73 -4.55 9.52
CA ARG A 41 -0.45 -4.65 10.39
C ARG A 41 -0.06 -4.93 11.83
N ASN A 42 0.79 -5.93 12.03
CA ASN A 42 1.23 -6.29 13.37
C ASN A 42 2.04 -5.16 14.02
N TYR A 43 2.90 -4.50 13.26
CA TYR A 43 3.67 -3.35 13.74
C TYR A 43 2.78 -2.19 14.22
N VAL A 44 1.76 -1.82 13.46
CA VAL A 44 0.88 -0.69 13.83
C VAL A 44 -0.09 -1.03 14.96
N LEU A 45 -0.40 -2.31 15.19
CA LEU A 45 -1.28 -2.76 16.27
C LEU A 45 -0.54 -3.12 17.55
N MET A 46 0.73 -3.56 17.44
CA MET A 46 1.49 -4.04 18.57
C MET A 46 1.85 -2.91 19.53
N GLY A 47 1.77 -3.20 20.84
CA GLY A 47 2.09 -2.21 21.89
C GLY A 47 0.95 -1.26 22.26
N LEU A 48 -0.11 -1.16 21.45
CA LEU A 48 -1.27 -0.36 21.77
C LEU A 48 -2.16 -1.04 22.83
N LYS A 49 -2.93 -0.24 23.57
CA LYS A 49 -4.01 -0.76 24.44
C LYS A 49 -5.09 -1.42 23.61
N PRO A 50 -5.80 -2.46 24.10
CA PRO A 50 -6.81 -3.20 23.34
C PRO A 50 -7.89 -2.30 22.69
N SER A 51 -8.34 -1.26 23.39
CA SER A 51 -9.31 -0.30 22.83
C SER A 51 -8.76 0.49 21.63
N HIS A 52 -7.49 0.86 21.66
CA HIS A 52 -6.82 1.54 20.56
C HIS A 52 -6.51 0.59 19.41
N GLN A 53 -6.12 -0.67 19.71
CA GLN A 53 -5.95 -1.70 18.67
C GLN A 53 -7.22 -1.90 17.87
N ASN A 54 -8.36 -2.07 18.55
CA ASN A 54 -9.66 -2.24 17.91
C ASN A 54 -10.02 -1.01 17.05
N LYS A 55 -9.79 0.20 17.58
CA LYS A 55 -10.05 1.44 16.83
C LYS A 55 -9.18 1.55 15.56
N ILE A 56 -7.88 1.28 15.67
CA ILE A 56 -6.96 1.31 14.50
C ILE A 56 -7.36 0.22 13.49
N TYR A 57 -7.65 -0.98 13.96
CA TYR A 57 -8.03 -2.07 13.07
C TYR A 57 -9.33 -1.75 12.32
N GLN A 58 -10.42 -1.51 13.03
CA GLN A 58 -11.75 -1.34 12.44
C GLN A 58 -11.89 -0.05 11.60
N ASN A 59 -11.32 1.05 12.07
CA ASN A 59 -11.51 2.34 11.41
C ASN A 59 -10.53 2.61 10.28
N TYR A 60 -9.38 1.93 10.26
CA TYR A 60 -8.31 2.20 9.31
C TYR A 60 -7.81 0.96 8.60
N TRP A 61 -7.33 -0.06 9.32
CA TRP A 61 -6.65 -1.18 8.69
C TRP A 61 -7.60 -2.08 7.88
N GLU A 62 -8.71 -2.49 8.44
CA GLU A 62 -9.72 -3.30 7.74
C GLU A 62 -10.25 -2.59 6.47
N PRO A 63 -10.58 -1.27 6.49
CA PRO A 63 -10.85 -0.52 5.26
C PRO A 63 -9.69 -0.53 4.26
N ILE A 64 -8.42 -0.47 4.71
CA ILE A 64 -7.26 -0.55 3.82
C ILE A 64 -7.19 -1.93 3.16
N GLU A 65 -7.36 -3.01 3.91
CA GLU A 65 -7.39 -4.38 3.36
C GLU A 65 -8.50 -4.54 2.31
N ASN A 66 -9.70 -4.10 2.63
CA ASN A 66 -10.86 -4.22 1.74
C ASN A 66 -10.68 -3.39 0.45
N LEU A 67 -10.22 -2.15 0.57
CA LEU A 67 -10.05 -1.25 -0.57
C LEU A 67 -8.84 -1.61 -1.44
N ALA A 68 -7.78 -2.18 -0.87
CA ALA A 68 -6.61 -2.65 -1.61
C ALA A 68 -6.76 -4.11 -2.08
N THR A 69 -7.97 -4.58 -2.32
CA THR A 69 -8.26 -5.91 -2.86
C THR A 69 -8.84 -5.77 -4.27
N GLU A 70 -8.31 -6.55 -5.21
CA GLU A 70 -8.85 -6.61 -6.58
C GLU A 70 -10.21 -7.31 -6.59
N ASN A 71 -11.23 -6.67 -7.15
CA ASN A 71 -12.59 -7.21 -7.20
C ASN A 71 -12.69 -8.49 -8.05
N GLU A 72 -11.96 -8.56 -9.16
CA GLU A 72 -12.05 -9.69 -10.11
C GLU A 72 -11.36 -10.95 -9.57
N THR A 73 -10.19 -10.80 -8.97
CA THR A 73 -9.35 -11.93 -8.55
C THR A 73 -9.43 -12.22 -7.06
N ASN A 74 -10.04 -11.33 -6.29
CA ASN A 74 -10.03 -11.31 -4.81
C ASN A 74 -8.60 -11.33 -4.24
N LYS A 75 -7.64 -10.80 -4.99
CA LYS A 75 -6.22 -10.75 -4.59
C LYS A 75 -5.94 -9.50 -3.76
N SER A 76 -5.36 -9.68 -2.58
CA SER A 76 -4.87 -8.56 -1.78
C SER A 76 -3.68 -7.87 -2.44
N ARG A 77 -3.75 -6.54 -2.54
CA ARG A 77 -2.71 -5.63 -3.04
C ARG A 77 -2.18 -4.69 -1.97
N VAL A 78 -2.44 -4.97 -0.70
CA VAL A 78 -2.03 -4.09 0.42
C VAL A 78 -0.52 -3.86 0.42
N SER A 79 0.29 -4.91 0.23
CA SER A 79 1.75 -4.77 0.16
C SER A 79 2.20 -3.89 -1.01
N ASP A 80 1.56 -4.03 -2.18
CA ASP A 80 1.84 -3.22 -3.37
C ASP A 80 1.41 -1.77 -3.12
N PHE A 81 0.22 -1.54 -2.55
CA PHE A 81 -0.27 -0.21 -2.18
C PHE A 81 0.69 0.53 -1.25
N ILE A 82 1.12 -0.12 -0.16
CA ILE A 82 2.04 0.52 0.80
C ILE A 82 3.39 0.79 0.16
N ARG A 83 3.86 -0.10 -0.72
CA ARG A 83 5.07 0.14 -1.50
C ARG A 83 4.96 1.38 -2.39
N ASP A 84 3.86 1.52 -3.11
CA ASP A 84 3.60 2.66 -3.99
C ASP A 84 3.44 3.96 -3.17
N TYR A 85 2.75 3.90 -2.04
CA TYR A 85 2.64 5.00 -1.09
C TYR A 85 4.01 5.45 -0.57
N LEU A 86 4.86 4.53 -0.13
CA LEU A 86 6.22 4.86 0.30
C LEU A 86 7.04 5.44 -0.84
N THR A 87 6.90 4.92 -2.06
CA THR A 87 7.65 5.39 -3.24
C THR A 87 7.44 6.89 -3.48
N PHE A 88 6.20 7.38 -3.49
CA PHE A 88 5.99 8.81 -3.69
C PHE A 88 6.34 9.65 -2.46
N LYS A 89 6.20 9.08 -1.25
CA LYS A 89 6.54 9.77 0.01
C LYS A 89 8.04 9.94 0.25
N THR A 90 8.85 9.00 -0.21
CA THR A 90 10.31 9.01 0.00
C THR A 90 11.09 9.37 -1.27
N ARG A 91 10.43 9.34 -2.44
CA ARG A 91 11.08 9.40 -3.75
C ARG A 91 12.10 8.28 -3.98
N GLU A 92 11.93 7.17 -3.27
CA GLU A 92 12.73 5.97 -3.40
C GLU A 92 11.79 4.76 -3.57
N ILE A 93 12.22 3.76 -4.38
CA ILE A 93 11.41 2.56 -4.61
C ILE A 93 11.82 1.48 -3.62
N PRO A 94 10.98 1.15 -2.63
CA PRO A 94 11.26 0.06 -1.71
C PRO A 94 11.42 -1.27 -2.45
N ASN A 95 12.36 -2.10 -2.02
CA ASN A 95 12.39 -3.49 -2.47
C ASN A 95 11.09 -4.19 -2.01
N LYS A 96 10.51 -5.03 -2.87
CA LYS A 96 9.24 -5.73 -2.58
C LYS A 96 9.29 -6.54 -1.27
N ASN A 97 10.45 -7.08 -0.93
CA ASN A 97 10.64 -7.88 0.28
C ASN A 97 11.07 -7.05 1.50
N LYS A 98 11.19 -5.73 1.36
CA LYS A 98 11.64 -4.82 2.43
C LYS A 98 10.65 -3.67 2.71
N VAL A 99 9.44 -3.75 2.17
CA VAL A 99 8.41 -2.69 2.34
C VAL A 99 8.13 -2.43 3.82
N TYR A 100 8.03 -3.49 4.62
CA TYR A 100 7.87 -3.38 6.08
C TYR A 100 9.04 -2.65 6.74
N GLN A 101 10.27 -2.97 6.38
CA GLN A 101 11.46 -2.34 6.97
C GLN A 101 11.51 -0.84 6.66
N GLU A 102 11.22 -0.48 5.41
CA GLU A 102 11.16 0.93 4.97
C GLU A 102 10.01 1.68 5.68
N PHE A 103 8.84 1.04 5.82
CA PHE A 103 7.72 1.60 6.57
C PHE A 103 8.09 1.86 8.03
N LYS A 104 8.68 0.87 8.71
CA LYS A 104 9.14 0.96 10.10
C LYS A 104 10.23 2.02 10.28
N CYS A 105 11.15 2.15 9.33
CA CYS A 105 12.20 3.16 9.36
C CYS A 105 11.63 4.58 9.23
N LYS A 106 10.65 4.77 8.33
CA LYS A 106 10.00 6.07 8.11
C LYS A 106 9.08 6.48 9.25
N TYR A 107 8.32 5.53 9.80
CA TYR A 107 7.27 5.77 10.77
C TYR A 107 7.58 5.05 12.09
N GLN A 108 8.18 5.78 13.03
CA GLN A 108 8.42 5.30 14.38
C GLN A 108 7.28 5.80 15.29
N PHE A 109 6.39 4.89 15.65
CA PHE A 109 5.26 5.20 16.51
C PHE A 109 5.59 4.91 17.96
N MET A 110 5.29 5.86 18.86
CA MET A 110 5.41 5.68 20.30
C MET A 110 4.04 5.37 20.95
N ASP A 111 2.94 5.84 20.32
CA ASP A 111 1.60 5.75 20.87
C ASP A 111 0.52 5.88 19.77
N PHE A 112 -0.73 5.83 20.21
CA PHE A 112 -1.89 6.01 19.34
C PHE A 112 -1.93 7.39 18.66
N VAL A 113 -1.50 8.44 19.37
CA VAL A 113 -1.59 9.83 18.87
C VAL A 113 -0.65 10.06 17.69
N SER A 114 0.56 9.49 17.74
CA SER A 114 1.54 9.55 16.65
C SER A 114 1.15 8.67 15.47
N LEU A 115 0.43 7.56 15.70
CA LEU A 115 0.01 6.61 14.68
C LEU A 115 -1.23 7.07 13.90
N GLU A 116 -2.25 7.62 14.57
CA GLU A 116 -3.56 7.91 13.95
C GLU A 116 -3.47 8.82 12.71
N PRO A 117 -2.65 9.88 12.66
CA PRO A 117 -2.50 10.71 11.46
C PRO A 117 -1.97 9.93 10.24
N VAL A 118 -1.02 9.02 10.45
CA VAL A 118 -0.47 8.20 9.37
C VAL A 118 -1.51 7.22 8.85
N MET A 119 -2.28 6.59 9.75
CA MET A 119 -3.36 5.69 9.36
C MET A 119 -4.48 6.43 8.61
N THR A 120 -4.79 7.66 9.01
CA THR A 120 -5.75 8.52 8.31
C THR A 120 -5.27 8.84 6.89
N GLU A 121 -3.99 9.15 6.75
CA GLU A 121 -3.40 9.42 5.45
C GLU A 121 -3.40 8.17 4.56
N LEU A 122 -2.98 7.01 5.08
CA LEU A 122 -3.03 5.74 4.35
C LEU A 122 -4.46 5.41 3.89
N LYS A 123 -5.45 5.59 4.77
CA LYS A 123 -6.86 5.39 4.41
C LYS A 123 -7.32 6.30 3.27
N ARG A 124 -6.86 7.55 3.24
CA ARG A 124 -7.17 8.47 2.14
C ARG A 124 -6.56 7.99 0.82
N TYR A 125 -5.29 7.63 0.82
CA TYR A 125 -4.62 7.17 -0.40
C TYR A 125 -5.10 5.81 -0.89
N VAL A 126 -5.51 4.90 -0.01
CA VAL A 126 -6.08 3.62 -0.47
C VAL A 126 -7.41 3.78 -1.20
N MET A 127 -8.18 4.82 -0.89
CA MET A 127 -9.40 5.15 -1.67
C MET A 127 -9.08 5.51 -3.12
N HIS A 128 -7.97 6.20 -3.35
CA HIS A 128 -7.48 6.49 -4.71
C HIS A 128 -6.91 5.22 -5.35
N TYR A 129 -6.12 4.45 -4.60
CA TYR A 129 -5.55 3.18 -5.08
C TYR A 129 -6.63 2.17 -5.49
N ASN A 130 -7.71 2.09 -4.74
CA ASN A 130 -8.86 1.25 -5.08
C ASN A 130 -9.38 1.53 -6.50
N LYS A 131 -9.48 2.80 -6.89
CA LYS A 131 -9.92 3.18 -8.24
C LYS A 131 -8.91 2.82 -9.33
N LEU A 132 -7.63 2.76 -8.99
CA LEU A 132 -6.59 2.31 -9.92
C LEU A 132 -6.65 0.81 -10.18
N ILE A 133 -6.81 0.01 -9.13
CA ILE A 133 -6.89 -1.46 -9.27
C ILE A 133 -8.28 -1.96 -9.65
N ASN A 134 -9.33 -1.20 -9.33
CA ASN A 134 -10.73 -1.50 -9.62
C ASN A 134 -11.38 -0.29 -10.35
N PRO A 135 -11.07 -0.06 -11.63
CA PRO A 135 -11.54 1.14 -12.34
C PRO A 135 -13.05 1.34 -12.37
N GLU A 136 -13.83 0.26 -12.18
CA GLU A 136 -15.29 0.34 -12.09
C GLU A 136 -15.78 1.15 -10.88
N ASN A 137 -14.96 1.29 -9.84
CA ASN A 137 -15.25 2.10 -8.66
C ASN A 137 -15.03 3.60 -8.89
N GLU A 138 -14.45 4.01 -10.05
CA GLU A 138 -14.37 5.41 -10.43
C GLU A 138 -15.70 5.86 -11.03
N THR A 139 -16.28 6.91 -10.48
CA THR A 139 -17.60 7.45 -10.89
C THR A 139 -17.53 8.29 -12.15
N ASP A 140 -16.42 9.01 -12.37
CA ASP A 140 -16.21 9.79 -13.58
C ASP A 140 -15.85 8.90 -14.77
N GLY A 141 -16.70 8.87 -15.79
CA GLY A 141 -16.56 7.99 -16.94
C GLY A 141 -15.32 8.24 -17.78
N GLU A 142 -14.86 9.49 -17.88
CA GLU A 142 -13.65 9.84 -18.65
C GLU A 142 -12.40 9.41 -17.89
N VAL A 143 -12.34 9.71 -16.61
CA VAL A 143 -11.23 9.28 -15.73
C VAL A 143 -11.14 7.76 -15.67
N ARG A 144 -12.28 7.07 -15.48
CA ARG A 144 -12.36 5.61 -15.51
C ARG A 144 -11.78 5.03 -16.80
N ARG A 145 -12.14 5.62 -17.95
CA ARG A 145 -11.61 5.19 -19.24
C ARG A 145 -10.10 5.31 -19.32
N GLN A 146 -9.53 6.40 -18.85
CA GLN A 146 -8.07 6.61 -18.85
C GLN A 146 -7.36 5.61 -17.94
N ILE A 147 -7.89 5.33 -16.75
CA ILE A 147 -7.33 4.32 -15.85
C ILE A 147 -7.35 2.94 -16.51
N LYS A 148 -8.47 2.55 -17.14
CA LYS A 148 -8.56 1.28 -17.87
C LYS A 148 -7.51 1.15 -18.97
N LEU A 149 -7.21 2.22 -19.68
CA LEU A 149 -6.16 2.22 -20.70
C LEU A 149 -4.77 2.07 -20.10
N ILE A 150 -4.48 2.72 -18.98
CA ILE A 150 -3.22 2.57 -18.22
C ILE A 150 -3.06 1.11 -17.76
N ASN A 151 -4.13 0.51 -17.21
CA ASN A 151 -4.09 -0.88 -16.76
C ASN A 151 -3.88 -1.87 -17.92
N LYS A 152 -4.49 -1.63 -19.09
CA LYS A 152 -4.24 -2.43 -20.30
C LYS A 152 -2.81 -2.35 -20.82
N LEU A 153 -2.12 -1.23 -20.57
CA LEU A 153 -0.71 -1.07 -20.92
C LEU A 153 0.24 -1.65 -19.86
N GLU A 154 -0.30 -2.17 -18.76
CA GLU A 154 0.46 -2.75 -17.63
C GLU A 154 1.50 -1.78 -17.02
N ILE A 155 1.17 -0.47 -16.99
CA ILE A 155 2.08 0.59 -16.53
C ILE A 155 1.90 0.84 -15.02
N ASN A 156 1.79 -0.19 -14.20
CA ASN A 156 1.59 -0.07 -12.75
C ASN A 156 2.71 0.70 -12.04
N VAL A 157 3.87 0.82 -12.68
CA VAL A 157 5.00 1.65 -12.19
C VAL A 157 4.67 3.14 -12.14
N SER A 158 3.59 3.58 -12.77
CA SER A 158 3.09 4.95 -12.70
C SER A 158 2.15 5.20 -11.51
N TYR A 159 1.71 4.16 -10.80
CA TYR A 159 0.76 4.30 -9.70
C TYR A 159 1.22 5.25 -8.58
N PRO A 160 2.49 5.24 -8.13
CA PRO A 160 2.95 6.22 -7.16
C PRO A 160 2.72 7.67 -7.58
N PHE A 161 3.00 8.01 -8.85
CA PHE A 161 2.75 9.33 -9.41
C PHE A 161 1.24 9.62 -9.53
N ILE A 162 0.46 8.65 -10.03
CA ILE A 162 -0.99 8.82 -10.18
C ILE A 162 -1.66 9.04 -8.84
N LEU A 163 -1.24 8.37 -7.77
CA LEU A 163 -1.78 8.56 -6.42
C LEU A 163 -1.62 10.01 -5.95
N GLU A 164 -0.46 10.62 -6.22
CA GLU A 164 -0.20 12.02 -5.87
C GLU A 164 -1.09 12.98 -6.68
N VAL A 165 -1.16 12.78 -8.00
CA VAL A 165 -2.00 13.59 -8.90
C VAL A 165 -3.49 13.42 -8.57
N TYR A 166 -3.91 12.23 -8.19
CA TYR A 166 -5.30 11.96 -7.78
C TYR A 166 -5.65 12.65 -6.46
N ASP A 167 -4.73 12.64 -5.49
CA ASP A 167 -4.92 13.38 -4.23
C ASP A 167 -5.02 14.89 -4.47
N ASP A 168 -4.19 15.44 -5.34
CA ASP A 168 -4.26 16.85 -5.75
C ASP A 168 -5.59 17.19 -6.42
N TYR A 169 -6.13 16.30 -7.25
CA TYR A 169 -7.44 16.46 -7.85
C TYR A 169 -8.57 16.47 -6.81
N TYR A 170 -8.56 15.50 -5.86
CA TYR A 170 -9.58 15.44 -4.82
C TYR A 170 -9.47 16.56 -3.78
N ARG A 171 -8.31 17.17 -3.66
CA ARG A 171 -8.08 18.35 -2.81
C ARG A 171 -8.30 19.68 -3.57
N GLU A 172 -8.80 19.60 -4.82
CA GLU A 172 -9.06 20.76 -5.68
C GLU A 172 -7.80 21.61 -5.98
N VAL A 173 -6.59 21.05 -5.83
CA VAL A 173 -5.32 21.69 -6.21
C VAL A 173 -5.21 21.75 -7.74
N ILE A 174 -5.69 20.69 -8.41
CA ILE A 174 -5.81 20.63 -9.86
C ILE A 174 -7.26 20.34 -10.27
N ASN A 175 -7.64 20.76 -11.46
CA ASN A 175 -8.96 20.45 -12.02
C ASN A 175 -8.94 19.11 -12.79
N LYS A 176 -10.14 18.63 -13.18
CA LYS A 176 -10.30 17.39 -13.96
C LYS A 176 -9.51 17.38 -15.26
N GLU A 177 -9.46 18.51 -15.96
CA GLU A 177 -8.72 18.61 -17.22
C GLU A 177 -7.23 18.31 -17.03
N LYS A 178 -6.62 18.83 -15.97
CA LYS A 178 -5.21 18.56 -15.63
C LYS A 178 -4.98 17.10 -15.23
N LEU A 179 -5.91 16.49 -14.50
CA LEU A 179 -5.86 15.06 -14.19
C LEU A 179 -5.89 14.24 -15.49
N LEU A 180 -6.82 14.50 -16.40
CA LEU A 180 -6.92 13.78 -17.67
C LEU A 180 -5.67 13.96 -18.53
N GLN A 181 -5.13 15.18 -18.62
CA GLN A 181 -3.86 15.46 -19.32
C GLN A 181 -2.69 14.65 -18.75
N ALA A 182 -2.58 14.53 -17.41
CA ALA A 182 -1.55 13.73 -16.77
C ALA A 182 -1.69 12.24 -17.12
N LEU A 183 -2.91 11.68 -17.05
CA LEU A 183 -3.16 10.29 -17.39
C LEU A 183 -2.89 9.97 -18.86
N GLU A 184 -3.25 10.88 -19.78
CA GLU A 184 -2.97 10.76 -21.22
C GLU A 184 -1.47 10.86 -21.52
N LEU A 185 -0.76 11.74 -20.81
CA LEU A 185 0.70 11.87 -20.95
C LEU A 185 1.42 10.57 -20.57
N ILE A 186 1.01 9.91 -19.47
CA ILE A 186 1.56 8.61 -19.05
C ILE A 186 1.37 7.58 -20.16
N GLN A 187 0.17 7.47 -20.71
CA GLN A 187 -0.15 6.53 -21.78
C GLN A 187 0.67 6.81 -23.05
N SER A 188 0.68 8.07 -23.49
CA SER A 188 1.45 8.51 -24.67
C SER A 188 2.95 8.22 -24.50
N PHE A 189 3.48 8.48 -23.32
CA PHE A 189 4.89 8.21 -22.99
C PHE A 189 5.19 6.71 -23.07
N ALA A 190 4.39 5.88 -22.43
CA ALA A 190 4.60 4.44 -22.45
C ALA A 190 4.44 3.84 -23.86
N TRP A 191 3.43 4.28 -24.59
CA TRP A 191 3.19 3.83 -25.95
C TRP A 191 4.35 4.19 -26.91
N ARG A 192 4.85 5.43 -26.84
CA ARG A 192 6.01 5.84 -27.64
C ARG A 192 7.25 5.01 -27.34
N ARG A 193 7.51 4.73 -26.05
CA ARG A 193 8.62 3.86 -25.64
C ARG A 193 8.49 2.45 -26.19
N PHE A 194 7.29 1.91 -26.14
CA PHE A 194 7.00 0.58 -26.70
C PHE A 194 7.30 0.53 -28.21
N ILE A 195 6.82 1.51 -28.99
CA ILE A 195 7.03 1.54 -30.45
C ILE A 195 8.53 1.62 -30.81
N VAL A 196 9.32 2.38 -30.07
CA VAL A 196 10.76 2.53 -30.35
C VAL A 196 11.60 1.44 -29.67
N GLY A 197 10.99 0.42 -29.07
CA GLY A 197 11.67 -0.72 -28.47
C GLY A 197 12.52 -0.39 -27.22
N LEU A 198 12.22 0.70 -26.50
CA LEU A 198 12.97 1.05 -25.29
C LEU A 198 12.54 0.16 -24.11
N PRO A 199 13.50 -0.38 -23.33
CA PRO A 199 13.21 -1.26 -22.24
C PRO A 199 12.38 -0.57 -21.13
N SER A 200 11.43 -1.29 -20.53
CA SER A 200 10.55 -0.79 -19.46
C SER A 200 11.26 -0.51 -18.12
N ASN A 201 12.44 -1.09 -17.91
CA ASN A 201 13.17 -1.05 -16.62
C ASN A 201 13.48 0.35 -16.08
N ALA A 202 13.57 1.37 -16.95
CA ALA A 202 13.85 2.74 -16.54
C ALA A 202 12.58 3.55 -16.19
N MET A 203 11.38 3.05 -16.47
CA MET A 203 10.14 3.81 -16.26
C MET A 203 9.87 4.13 -14.79
N ASN A 204 10.22 3.22 -13.88
CA ASN A 204 10.07 3.43 -12.43
C ASN A 204 10.74 4.73 -11.94
N LYS A 205 11.95 5.03 -12.46
CA LYS A 205 12.74 6.22 -12.08
C LYS A 205 12.18 7.50 -12.69
N ILE A 206 11.47 7.41 -13.80
CA ILE A 206 10.90 8.58 -14.50
C ILE A 206 9.67 9.10 -13.74
N PHE A 207 8.81 8.21 -13.26
CA PHE A 207 7.60 8.57 -12.52
C PHE A 207 7.84 8.97 -11.04
N MET A 208 9.09 8.93 -10.57
CA MET A 208 9.47 9.38 -9.22
C MET A 208 9.99 10.81 -9.16
N ARG A 209 10.36 11.40 -10.29
CA ARG A 209 10.90 12.77 -10.38
C ARG A 209 9.78 13.79 -10.54
#